data_0d0ea9ecc47de736ce76f321f60824a5
#
_entry.id   0d0ea9ecc47de736ce76f321f60824a5
#
_cell.length_a   1.000
_cell.length_b   1.000
_cell.length_c   1.000
_cell.angle_alpha   90.00
_cell.angle_beta   90.00
_cell.angle_gamma   90.00
#
_symmetry.space_group_name_H-M   'P 1'
#
loop_
_entity.id
_entity.type
_entity.pdbx_description
1 polymer ?
#
loop_
_entity_poly.entity_id
_entity_poly.type
_entity_poly.pdbx_seq_one_letter_code
_entity_poly.pdbx_strand_id
1 'polypeptide(L)'
;MNRIVYLDNNATTKVAPEVKDVMLPFLGELYGNPSSMHAFGGQISKYLERAREEVAKFINCSPEEIIFTSCATESDNAAIRGYAEFHGPKTKIITTKVEHPAVLQPCRRLKAQGFDVVELGVNSVGQISLNELKKELEGTTKALVSIMWANNETGTVFPMDEIAAICKEYGATLHTDAVQIAGKAKVDVAKTPVDMLSMSGHKFHAPKGIGFLYVRKGTLIKPFMLGGHQESSRRAGTENIAYIMGLAKACELARLGLESETAEIARLRDKLEKGILASCPNVRINGDIENRLSNTLNVSFEYIEGEAIAYMLSDLGICVSTGSACASGSLDPSHVIRAMGVPFIALHGSVRFSLSRYNTESDIDYVLEKLPPAIKRLRELSPFGPDSDPTTFA
;
A
#
# COMPACT_ATOMS: atom_id res chain seq x y z
N MET A 1 -4.58 22.00 -23.08
CA MET A 1 -4.79 21.39 -21.73
C MET A 1 -3.69 21.95 -20.83
N ASN A 2 -4.03 22.40 -19.63
CA ASN A 2 -3.01 22.80 -18.66
C ASN A 2 -2.10 21.62 -18.35
N ARG A 3 -0.82 21.86 -18.08
CA ARG A 3 0.15 20.82 -17.67
C ARG A 3 -0.37 20.12 -16.41
N ILE A 4 -0.34 18.79 -16.40
CA ILE A 4 -0.65 17.98 -15.22
C ILE A 4 0.61 17.23 -14.81
N VAL A 5 1.08 17.46 -13.59
CA VAL A 5 2.16 16.72 -12.93
C VAL A 5 1.55 15.86 -11.85
N TYR A 6 1.45 14.54 -12.10
CA TYR A 6 0.80 13.60 -11.19
C TYR A 6 1.82 12.97 -10.24
N LEU A 7 1.77 13.39 -8.98
CA LEU A 7 2.64 12.91 -7.89
C LEU A 7 1.82 12.29 -6.75
N ASP A 8 0.73 11.60 -7.11
CA ASP A 8 -0.12 10.86 -6.17
C ASP A 8 -0.25 9.36 -6.53
N ASN A 9 0.88 8.77 -6.96
CA ASN A 9 0.91 7.39 -7.43
C ASN A 9 0.71 6.33 -6.31
N ASN A 10 0.87 6.70 -5.04
CA ASN A 10 0.51 5.82 -3.92
C ASN A 10 -1.01 5.74 -3.71
N ALA A 11 -1.80 6.70 -4.17
CA ALA A 11 -3.25 6.61 -4.18
C ALA A 11 -3.75 5.69 -5.30
N THR A 12 -3.28 5.91 -6.52
CA THR A 12 -3.55 5.05 -7.69
C THR A 12 -2.56 5.38 -8.80
N THR A 13 -2.31 4.46 -9.71
CA THR A 13 -1.44 4.69 -10.86
C THR A 13 -2.23 4.68 -12.17
N LYS A 14 -1.65 5.29 -13.21
CA LYS A 14 -2.12 5.16 -14.60
C LYS A 14 -1.97 3.71 -15.04
N VAL A 15 -3.00 3.16 -15.70
CA VAL A 15 -2.89 1.83 -16.32
C VAL A 15 -1.87 1.89 -17.46
N ALA A 16 -0.93 0.95 -17.48
CA ALA A 16 0.08 0.89 -18.53
C ALA A 16 -0.58 0.59 -19.90
N PRO A 17 -0.10 1.18 -21.01
CA PRO A 17 -0.65 0.91 -22.34
C PRO A 17 -0.68 -0.59 -22.67
N GLU A 18 0.39 -1.31 -22.39
CA GLU A 18 0.53 -2.75 -22.62
C GLU A 18 -0.47 -3.57 -21.79
N VAL A 19 -0.80 -3.09 -20.60
CA VAL A 19 -1.84 -3.70 -19.75
C VAL A 19 -3.21 -3.50 -20.36
N LYS A 20 -3.52 -2.28 -20.82
CA LYS A 20 -4.77 -1.99 -21.51
C LYS A 20 -4.95 -2.87 -22.76
N ASP A 21 -3.91 -2.99 -23.57
CA ASP A 21 -3.94 -3.71 -24.83
C ASP A 21 -4.22 -5.22 -24.63
N VAL A 22 -3.62 -5.84 -23.61
CA VAL A 22 -3.87 -7.25 -23.28
C VAL A 22 -5.29 -7.50 -22.73
N MET A 23 -5.94 -6.49 -22.15
CA MET A 23 -7.29 -6.62 -21.60
C MET A 23 -8.38 -6.59 -22.67
N LEU A 24 -8.19 -5.82 -23.75
CA LEU A 24 -9.22 -5.53 -24.74
C LEU A 24 -9.87 -6.78 -25.36
N PRO A 25 -9.14 -7.84 -25.79
CA PRO A 25 -9.76 -9.04 -26.34
C PRO A 25 -10.76 -9.71 -25.39
N PHE A 26 -10.52 -9.65 -24.08
CA PHE A 26 -11.37 -10.29 -23.07
C PHE A 26 -12.62 -9.49 -22.71
N LEU A 27 -12.75 -8.26 -23.20
CA LEU A 27 -13.95 -7.43 -23.08
C LEU A 27 -14.92 -7.62 -24.24
N GLY A 28 -14.49 -8.25 -25.32
CA GLY A 28 -15.28 -8.40 -26.55
C GLY A 28 -15.27 -9.83 -27.09
N GLU A 29 -14.16 -10.26 -27.64
CA GLU A 29 -14.04 -11.50 -28.41
C GLU A 29 -13.90 -12.76 -27.53
N LEU A 30 -13.13 -12.67 -26.44
CA LEU A 30 -12.78 -13.78 -25.53
C LEU A 30 -13.58 -13.69 -24.21
N TYR A 31 -14.90 -13.53 -24.32
CA TYR A 31 -15.80 -13.31 -23.17
C TYR A 31 -16.30 -14.58 -22.50
N GLY A 32 -15.86 -15.78 -22.92
CA GLY A 32 -16.33 -17.04 -22.40
C GLY A 32 -16.11 -17.19 -20.90
N ASN A 33 -17.04 -17.91 -20.23
CA ASN A 33 -16.86 -18.25 -18.82
C ASN A 33 -15.85 -19.42 -18.70
N PRO A 34 -14.74 -19.27 -17.95
CA PRO A 34 -13.72 -20.33 -17.81
C PRO A 34 -14.25 -21.61 -17.17
N SER A 35 -15.34 -21.56 -16.41
CA SER A 35 -15.97 -22.73 -15.78
C SER A 35 -16.89 -23.51 -16.72
N SER A 36 -17.14 -23.04 -17.94
CA SER A 36 -18.00 -23.72 -18.91
C SER A 36 -17.33 -24.91 -19.56
N MET A 37 -18.06 -26.02 -19.72
CA MET A 37 -17.52 -27.27 -20.30
C MET A 37 -17.33 -27.21 -21.82
N HIS A 38 -17.94 -26.26 -22.54
CA HIS A 38 -17.76 -26.14 -23.99
C HIS A 38 -16.38 -25.52 -24.35
N ALA A 39 -15.92 -25.78 -25.58
CA ALA A 39 -14.58 -25.37 -26.04
C ALA A 39 -14.31 -23.86 -25.91
N PHE A 40 -15.31 -23.01 -26.08
CA PHE A 40 -15.17 -21.56 -25.94
C PHE A 40 -14.84 -21.13 -24.52
N GLY A 41 -15.44 -21.77 -23.49
CA GLY A 41 -15.06 -21.57 -22.08
C GLY A 41 -13.70 -22.18 -21.76
N GLY A 42 -13.43 -23.41 -22.22
CA GLY A 42 -12.18 -24.10 -21.96
C GLY A 42 -10.93 -23.40 -22.50
N GLN A 43 -11.03 -22.60 -23.60
CA GLN A 43 -9.90 -21.77 -24.04
C GLN A 43 -9.62 -20.63 -23.06
N ILE A 44 -10.65 -20.05 -22.43
CA ILE A 44 -10.48 -18.97 -21.43
C ILE A 44 -9.80 -19.48 -20.16
N SER A 45 -10.10 -20.71 -19.72
CA SER A 45 -9.41 -21.37 -18.60
C SER A 45 -7.89 -21.37 -18.78
N LYS A 46 -7.38 -21.64 -19.98
CA LYS A 46 -5.95 -21.63 -20.29
C LYS A 46 -5.30 -20.23 -20.10
N TYR A 47 -6.04 -19.18 -20.43
CA TYR A 47 -5.55 -17.82 -20.17
C TYR A 47 -5.52 -17.50 -18.68
N LEU A 48 -6.54 -17.93 -17.93
CA LEU A 48 -6.59 -17.77 -16.47
C LEU A 48 -5.40 -18.49 -15.79
N GLU A 49 -5.09 -19.71 -16.20
CA GLU A 49 -3.95 -20.48 -15.69
C GLU A 49 -2.62 -19.76 -15.94
N ARG A 50 -2.38 -19.31 -17.17
CA ARG A 50 -1.16 -18.54 -17.51
C ARG A 50 -1.06 -17.22 -16.74
N ALA A 51 -2.16 -16.53 -16.56
CA ALA A 51 -2.19 -15.30 -15.78
C ALA A 51 -1.80 -15.58 -14.30
N ARG A 52 -2.31 -16.67 -13.75
CA ARG A 52 -1.98 -17.12 -12.38
C ARG A 52 -0.49 -17.46 -12.24
N GLU A 53 0.09 -18.13 -13.22
CA GLU A 53 1.54 -18.42 -13.28
C GLU A 53 2.38 -17.13 -13.29
N GLU A 54 2.01 -16.12 -14.08
CA GLU A 54 2.74 -14.84 -14.11
C GLU A 54 2.64 -14.07 -12.79
N VAL A 55 1.47 -14.08 -12.14
CA VAL A 55 1.30 -13.49 -10.80
C VAL A 55 2.13 -14.25 -9.76
N ALA A 56 2.17 -15.58 -9.83
CA ALA A 56 2.99 -16.42 -8.94
C ALA A 56 4.50 -16.14 -9.12
N LYS A 57 4.98 -15.99 -10.36
CA LYS A 57 6.37 -15.61 -10.65
C LYS A 57 6.74 -14.24 -10.07
N PHE A 58 5.79 -13.30 -10.01
CA PHE A 58 6.03 -11.95 -9.49
C PHE A 58 6.47 -11.93 -8.03
N ILE A 59 5.96 -12.87 -7.22
CA ILE A 59 6.30 -12.99 -5.79
C ILE A 59 7.06 -14.28 -5.45
N ASN A 60 7.45 -15.08 -6.47
CA ASN A 60 8.17 -16.34 -6.34
C ASN A 60 7.44 -17.38 -5.47
N CYS A 61 6.18 -17.70 -5.84
CA CYS A 61 5.38 -18.74 -5.18
C CYS A 61 4.82 -19.75 -6.20
N SER A 62 4.08 -20.76 -5.70
CA SER A 62 3.32 -21.68 -6.55
C SER A 62 1.99 -21.06 -7.01
N PRO A 63 1.53 -21.33 -8.25
CA PRO A 63 0.28 -20.78 -8.77
C PRO A 63 -0.94 -21.08 -7.90
N GLU A 64 -0.99 -22.24 -7.27
CA GLU A 64 -2.09 -22.69 -6.39
C GLU A 64 -2.21 -21.88 -5.09
N GLU A 65 -1.17 -21.11 -4.73
CA GLU A 65 -1.14 -20.24 -3.56
C GLU A 65 -1.75 -18.85 -3.84
N ILE A 66 -2.08 -18.54 -5.11
CA ILE A 66 -2.72 -17.29 -5.51
C ILE A 66 -4.24 -17.42 -5.48
N ILE A 67 -4.92 -16.43 -4.93
CA ILE A 67 -6.38 -16.23 -4.97
C ILE A 67 -6.62 -14.85 -5.57
N PHE A 68 -7.29 -14.75 -6.72
CA PHE A 68 -7.67 -13.48 -7.29
C PHE A 68 -8.80 -12.83 -6.49
N THR A 69 -8.66 -11.54 -6.22
CA THR A 69 -9.61 -10.73 -5.45
C THR A 69 -9.94 -9.44 -6.21
N SER A 70 -10.93 -8.69 -5.75
CA SER A 70 -11.26 -7.39 -6.36
C SER A 70 -10.27 -6.27 -6.02
N CYS A 71 -9.59 -6.37 -4.89
CA CYS A 71 -8.61 -5.39 -4.40
C CYS A 71 -7.93 -5.91 -3.12
N ALA A 72 -6.90 -5.21 -2.66
CA ALA A 72 -6.25 -5.55 -1.40
C ALA A 72 -7.18 -5.45 -0.18
N THR A 73 -8.15 -4.53 -0.17
CA THR A 73 -9.12 -4.47 0.93
C THR A 73 -9.90 -5.79 1.08
N GLU A 74 -10.28 -6.43 -0.03
CA GLU A 74 -10.86 -7.77 0.01
C GLU A 74 -9.85 -8.80 0.53
N SER A 75 -8.59 -8.75 0.04
CA SER A 75 -7.52 -9.66 0.44
C SER A 75 -7.20 -9.57 1.94
N ASP A 76 -7.05 -8.34 2.48
CA ASP A 76 -6.78 -8.10 3.90
C ASP A 76 -7.93 -8.61 4.79
N ASN A 77 -9.17 -8.32 4.40
CA ASN A 77 -10.34 -8.85 5.10
C ASN A 77 -10.41 -10.38 5.04
N ALA A 78 -10.10 -10.97 3.88
CA ALA A 78 -10.09 -12.43 3.71
C ALA A 78 -9.01 -13.08 4.57
N ALA A 79 -7.81 -12.52 4.62
CA ALA A 79 -6.71 -13.01 5.44
C ALA A 79 -7.04 -12.89 6.93
N ILE A 80 -7.36 -11.69 7.41
CA ILE A 80 -7.52 -11.39 8.84
C ILE A 80 -8.77 -12.07 9.40
N ARG A 81 -9.92 -11.85 8.76
CA ARG A 81 -11.19 -12.39 9.23
C ARG A 81 -11.29 -13.90 8.97
N GLY A 82 -10.82 -14.36 7.80
CA GLY A 82 -10.81 -15.78 7.48
C GLY A 82 -9.94 -16.59 8.43
N TYR A 83 -8.79 -16.03 8.84
CA TYR A 83 -7.93 -16.65 9.85
C TYR A 83 -8.61 -16.68 11.24
N ALA A 84 -9.13 -15.54 11.69
CA ALA A 84 -9.80 -15.42 12.98
C ALA A 84 -11.02 -16.36 13.08
N GLU A 85 -11.83 -16.44 12.03
CA GLU A 85 -13.00 -17.32 11.96
C GLU A 85 -12.60 -18.82 12.00
N PHE A 86 -11.52 -19.19 11.29
CA PHE A 86 -11.06 -20.58 11.28
C PHE A 86 -10.50 -21.01 12.64
N HIS A 87 -9.72 -20.15 13.28
CA HIS A 87 -8.99 -20.50 14.50
C HIS A 87 -9.74 -20.19 15.80
N GLY A 88 -10.79 -19.36 15.71
CA GLY A 88 -11.69 -19.06 16.84
C GLY A 88 -11.18 -17.93 17.77
N PRO A 89 -11.99 -17.61 18.80
CA PRO A 89 -11.83 -16.38 19.59
C PRO A 89 -10.60 -16.34 20.51
N LYS A 90 -9.90 -17.45 20.69
CA LYS A 90 -8.62 -17.50 21.45
C LYS A 90 -7.41 -17.06 20.61
N THR A 91 -7.62 -16.69 19.35
CA THR A 91 -6.57 -16.18 18.49
C THR A 91 -6.19 -14.76 18.92
N LYS A 92 -4.92 -14.54 19.20
CA LYS A 92 -4.35 -13.19 19.36
C LYS A 92 -4.06 -12.59 17.99
N ILE A 93 -4.39 -11.33 17.80
CA ILE A 93 -4.14 -10.59 16.57
C ILE A 93 -3.23 -9.43 16.90
N ILE A 94 -2.07 -9.38 16.25
CA ILE A 94 -1.08 -8.32 16.44
C ILE A 94 -0.96 -7.55 15.12
N THR A 95 -1.13 -6.23 15.18
CA THR A 95 -0.99 -5.33 14.04
C THR A 95 -0.30 -4.05 14.47
N THR A 96 -0.21 -3.03 13.60
CA THR A 96 0.43 -1.76 13.94
C THR A 96 -0.56 -0.59 13.92
N LYS A 97 -0.22 0.51 14.62
CA LYS A 97 -1.02 1.75 14.59
C LYS A 97 -0.96 2.48 13.26
N VAL A 98 -0.05 2.09 12.36
CA VAL A 98 0.21 2.78 11.08
C VAL A 98 -0.28 2.01 9.85
N GLU A 99 -1.06 0.95 10.06
CA GLU A 99 -1.66 0.17 8.98
C GLU A 99 -2.69 0.97 8.17
N HIS A 100 -2.91 0.49 6.94
CA HIS A 100 -4.02 0.98 6.13
C HIS A 100 -5.37 0.64 6.79
N PRO A 101 -6.44 1.46 6.61
CA PRO A 101 -7.78 1.16 7.15
C PRO A 101 -8.32 -0.22 6.78
N ALA A 102 -7.90 -0.81 5.64
CA ALA A 102 -8.27 -2.17 5.23
C ALA A 102 -7.79 -3.27 6.21
N VAL A 103 -6.74 -3.00 6.99
CA VAL A 103 -6.22 -3.85 8.07
C VAL A 103 -6.78 -3.41 9.43
N LEU A 104 -6.73 -2.10 9.74
CA LEU A 104 -7.17 -1.59 11.05
C LEU A 104 -8.65 -1.87 11.32
N GLN A 105 -9.54 -1.67 10.32
CA GLN A 105 -10.98 -1.81 10.54
C GLN A 105 -11.39 -3.26 10.84
N PRO A 106 -10.96 -4.29 10.08
CA PRO A 106 -11.25 -5.67 10.45
C PRO A 106 -10.64 -6.07 11.80
N CYS A 107 -9.42 -5.60 12.15
CA CYS A 107 -8.82 -5.85 13.46
C CYS A 107 -9.67 -5.24 14.59
N ARG A 108 -10.09 -3.97 14.46
CA ARG A 108 -10.97 -3.29 15.44
C ARG A 108 -12.34 -3.95 15.54
N ARG A 109 -12.88 -4.43 14.41
CA ARG A 109 -14.14 -5.22 14.42
C ARG A 109 -13.98 -6.51 15.21
N LEU A 110 -12.89 -7.24 15.04
CA LEU A 110 -12.59 -8.46 15.78
C LEU A 110 -12.38 -8.16 17.28
N LYS A 111 -11.73 -7.06 17.64
CA LYS A 111 -11.61 -6.59 19.03
C LYS A 111 -12.97 -6.36 19.67
N ALA A 112 -13.88 -5.72 18.95
CA ALA A 112 -15.27 -5.52 19.42
C ALA A 112 -16.07 -6.83 19.55
N GLN A 113 -15.63 -7.91 18.89
CA GLN A 113 -16.17 -9.26 18.99
C GLN A 113 -15.51 -10.11 20.11
N GLY A 114 -14.57 -9.52 20.87
CA GLY A 114 -13.92 -10.17 22.01
C GLY A 114 -12.60 -10.87 21.69
N PHE A 115 -12.03 -10.70 20.49
CA PHE A 115 -10.68 -11.18 20.20
C PHE A 115 -9.62 -10.30 20.92
N ASP A 116 -8.51 -10.90 21.31
CA ASP A 116 -7.34 -10.20 21.81
C ASP A 116 -6.61 -9.53 20.62
N VAL A 117 -6.73 -8.20 20.51
CA VAL A 117 -6.14 -7.42 19.42
C VAL A 117 -5.21 -6.35 19.99
N VAL A 118 -3.95 -6.39 19.56
CA VAL A 118 -2.89 -5.46 19.93
C VAL A 118 -2.47 -4.65 18.70
N GLU A 119 -2.46 -3.32 18.83
CA GLU A 119 -1.92 -2.39 17.83
C GLU A 119 -0.55 -1.88 18.34
N LEU A 120 0.56 -2.40 17.82
CA LEU A 120 1.93 -1.99 18.17
C LEU A 120 2.17 -0.53 17.80
N GLY A 121 2.91 0.18 18.66
CA GLY A 121 3.40 1.52 18.36
C GLY A 121 4.54 1.53 17.35
N VAL A 122 4.89 2.73 16.89
CA VAL A 122 6.06 2.97 16.04
C VAL A 122 6.93 4.08 16.63
N ASN A 123 8.20 4.10 16.26
CA ASN A 123 9.13 5.17 16.60
C ASN A 123 8.94 6.39 15.65
N SER A 124 9.78 7.42 15.83
CA SER A 124 9.71 8.68 15.07
C SER A 124 9.98 8.56 13.56
N VAL A 125 10.51 7.43 13.10
CA VAL A 125 10.71 7.12 11.68
C VAL A 125 9.70 6.08 11.14
N GLY A 126 8.71 5.69 11.96
CA GLY A 126 7.63 4.80 11.55
C GLY A 126 7.95 3.31 11.66
N GLN A 127 9.07 2.91 12.30
CA GLN A 127 9.46 1.52 12.52
C GLN A 127 8.88 0.96 13.83
N ILE A 128 8.47 -0.32 13.82
CA ILE A 128 8.05 -1.03 15.03
C ILE A 128 9.25 -1.44 15.89
N SER A 129 8.98 -1.71 17.17
CA SER A 129 9.94 -2.39 18.06
C SER A 129 9.80 -3.91 17.89
N LEU A 130 10.84 -4.57 17.38
CA LEU A 130 10.89 -6.04 17.30
C LEU A 130 10.84 -6.70 18.68
N ASN A 131 11.36 -6.04 19.71
CA ASN A 131 11.28 -6.53 21.08
C ASN A 131 9.85 -6.47 21.64
N GLU A 132 9.07 -5.44 21.27
CA GLU A 132 7.66 -5.36 21.63
C GLU A 132 6.86 -6.47 20.94
N LEU A 133 7.12 -6.74 19.64
CA LEU A 133 6.52 -7.86 18.93
C LEU A 133 6.82 -9.20 19.60
N LYS A 134 8.06 -9.46 19.99
CA LYS A 134 8.44 -10.70 20.72
C LYS A 134 7.66 -10.81 22.03
N LYS A 135 7.65 -9.75 22.84
CA LYS A 135 6.91 -9.71 24.10
C LYS A 135 5.43 -10.01 23.94
N GLU A 136 4.80 -9.48 22.89
CA GLU A 136 3.38 -9.75 22.62
C GLU A 136 3.12 -11.18 22.16
N LEU A 137 4.12 -11.87 21.62
CA LEU A 137 4.03 -13.28 21.22
C LEU A 137 4.35 -14.26 22.33
N GLU A 138 5.06 -13.84 23.40
CA GLU A 138 5.41 -14.68 24.56
C GLU A 138 4.16 -15.29 25.20
N GLY A 139 4.18 -16.61 25.41
CA GLY A 139 3.08 -17.34 26.03
C GLY A 139 1.81 -17.49 25.15
N THR A 140 1.85 -16.98 23.92
CA THR A 140 0.70 -17.06 23.00
C THR A 140 0.71 -18.40 22.29
N THR A 141 -0.40 -19.14 22.36
CA THR A 141 -0.52 -20.46 21.70
C THR A 141 -0.95 -20.37 20.25
N LYS A 142 -1.57 -19.25 19.84
CA LYS A 142 -2.05 -19.00 18.48
C LYS A 142 -2.15 -17.52 18.20
N ALA A 143 -1.41 -17.05 17.21
CA ALA A 143 -1.39 -15.65 16.82
C ALA A 143 -1.45 -15.45 15.31
N LEU A 144 -2.11 -14.38 14.89
CA LEU A 144 -1.96 -13.75 13.59
C LEU A 144 -1.22 -12.43 13.79
N VAL A 145 -0.08 -12.29 13.14
CA VAL A 145 0.64 -11.02 13.01
C VAL A 145 0.31 -10.45 11.64
N SER A 146 -0.23 -9.24 11.59
CA SER A 146 -0.58 -8.55 10.34
C SER A 146 0.12 -7.19 10.33
N ILE A 147 1.20 -7.10 9.57
CA ILE A 147 2.05 -5.90 9.48
C ILE A 147 2.31 -5.59 8.02
N MET A 148 2.07 -4.34 7.61
CA MET A 148 2.33 -3.92 6.23
C MET A 148 3.82 -4.02 5.89
N TRP A 149 4.13 -4.31 4.61
CA TRP A 149 5.53 -4.38 4.18
C TRP A 149 6.15 -3.00 3.98
N ALA A 150 5.36 -2.05 3.49
CA ALA A 150 5.79 -0.66 3.38
C ALA A 150 4.62 0.29 3.61
N ASN A 151 4.89 1.40 4.29
CA ASN A 151 3.86 2.38 4.62
C ASN A 151 3.49 3.23 3.40
N ASN A 152 2.19 3.42 3.19
CA ASN A 152 1.63 4.14 2.03
C ASN A 152 1.77 5.66 2.12
N GLU A 153 2.05 6.21 3.31
CA GLU A 153 2.18 7.65 3.52
C GLU A 153 3.63 8.09 3.57
N THR A 154 4.47 7.43 4.36
CA THR A 154 5.88 7.80 4.56
C THR A 154 6.84 7.05 3.64
N GLY A 155 6.40 5.92 3.08
CA GLY A 155 7.28 5.04 2.31
C GLY A 155 8.19 4.16 3.16
N THR A 156 8.17 4.26 4.49
CA THR A 156 8.98 3.43 5.39
C THR A 156 8.77 1.96 5.09
N VAL A 157 9.85 1.21 4.86
CA VAL A 157 9.86 -0.24 4.61
C VAL A 157 10.14 -0.95 5.92
N PHE A 158 9.25 -1.87 6.31
CA PHE A 158 9.40 -2.64 7.54
C PHE A 158 10.39 -3.79 7.36
N PRO A 159 11.13 -4.19 8.42
CA PRO A 159 12.12 -5.27 8.38
C PRO A 159 11.44 -6.64 8.35
N MET A 160 10.85 -6.98 7.19
CA MET A 160 9.95 -8.13 7.05
C MET A 160 10.66 -9.48 7.25
N ASP A 161 11.95 -9.56 6.95
CA ASP A 161 12.73 -10.78 7.17
C ASP A 161 12.88 -11.08 8.68
N GLU A 162 13.15 -10.06 9.49
CA GLU A 162 13.25 -10.16 10.94
C GLU A 162 11.88 -10.43 11.58
N ILE A 163 10.83 -9.79 11.07
CA ILE A 163 9.45 -10.03 11.51
C ILE A 163 9.05 -11.48 11.21
N ALA A 164 9.35 -11.98 10.02
CA ALA A 164 9.07 -13.36 9.63
C ALA A 164 9.84 -14.37 10.46
N ALA A 165 11.11 -14.08 10.78
CA ALA A 165 11.91 -14.92 11.65
C ALA A 165 11.31 -15.01 13.08
N ILE A 166 10.87 -13.87 13.63
CA ILE A 166 10.20 -13.82 14.94
C ILE A 166 8.88 -14.61 14.89
N CYS A 167 8.03 -14.38 13.88
CA CYS A 167 6.77 -15.11 13.75
C CYS A 167 7.01 -16.63 13.70
N LYS A 168 8.01 -17.07 12.95
CA LYS A 168 8.40 -18.49 12.86
C LYS A 168 8.90 -19.04 14.21
N GLU A 169 9.71 -18.29 14.93
CA GLU A 169 10.23 -18.67 16.25
C GLU A 169 9.09 -18.93 17.26
N TYR A 170 8.07 -18.08 17.25
CA TYR A 170 6.91 -18.16 18.15
C TYR A 170 5.72 -18.96 17.58
N GLY A 171 5.84 -19.54 16.39
CA GLY A 171 4.74 -20.30 15.75
C GLY A 171 3.53 -19.45 15.38
N ALA A 172 3.71 -18.14 15.17
CA ALA A 172 2.68 -17.22 14.74
C ALA A 172 2.53 -17.24 13.21
N THR A 173 1.31 -17.05 12.71
CA THR A 173 1.05 -16.87 11.28
C THR A 173 1.27 -15.41 10.90
N LEU A 174 2.01 -15.17 9.81
CA LEU A 174 2.33 -13.83 9.33
C LEU A 174 1.54 -13.47 8.07
N HIS A 175 0.72 -12.42 8.17
CA HIS A 175 0.09 -11.72 7.05
C HIS A 175 0.79 -10.37 6.83
N THR A 176 0.93 -9.97 5.58
CA THR A 176 1.42 -8.62 5.22
C THR A 176 0.56 -7.95 4.16
N ASP A 177 0.16 -6.70 4.39
CA ASP A 177 -0.28 -5.81 3.32
C ASP A 177 0.96 -5.36 2.53
N ALA A 178 1.15 -5.97 1.35
CA ALA A 178 2.28 -5.71 0.46
C ALA A 178 1.92 -4.75 -0.70
N VAL A 179 0.82 -4.03 -0.58
CA VAL A 179 0.28 -3.17 -1.64
C VAL A 179 1.29 -2.12 -2.09
N GLN A 180 1.99 -1.49 -1.16
CA GLN A 180 2.90 -0.40 -1.51
C GLN A 180 4.29 -0.86 -1.93
N ILE A 181 4.71 -2.06 -1.58
CA ILE A 181 6.00 -2.61 -2.03
C ILE A 181 5.95 -3.12 -3.48
N ALA A 182 4.76 -3.47 -3.98
CA ALA A 182 4.53 -4.03 -5.31
C ALA A 182 5.11 -3.15 -6.42
N GLY A 183 6.03 -3.72 -7.23
CA GLY A 183 6.71 -3.02 -8.32
C GLY A 183 7.69 -1.92 -7.88
N LYS A 184 8.00 -1.80 -6.59
CA LYS A 184 8.94 -0.81 -6.03
C LYS A 184 10.13 -1.45 -5.31
N ALA A 185 9.98 -2.70 -4.88
CA ALA A 185 11.07 -3.55 -4.41
C ALA A 185 10.76 -5.01 -4.75
N LYS A 186 11.76 -5.86 -4.67
CA LYS A 186 11.59 -7.29 -4.92
C LYS A 186 10.83 -7.94 -3.76
N VAL A 187 9.75 -8.63 -4.09
CA VAL A 187 9.02 -9.50 -3.17
C VAL A 187 9.35 -10.95 -3.51
N ASP A 188 9.81 -11.72 -2.54
CA ASP A 188 10.20 -13.12 -2.73
C ASP A 188 9.76 -13.92 -1.50
N VAL A 189 8.55 -14.49 -1.56
CA VAL A 189 7.96 -15.22 -0.43
C VAL A 189 8.64 -16.57 -0.13
N ALA A 190 9.51 -17.04 -1.03
CA ALA A 190 10.34 -18.21 -0.75
C ALA A 190 11.52 -17.84 0.17
N LYS A 191 12.00 -16.60 0.13
CA LYS A 191 13.08 -16.08 0.99
C LYS A 191 12.53 -15.47 2.27
N THR A 192 11.54 -14.57 2.16
CA THR A 192 10.85 -13.96 3.29
C THR A 192 9.56 -14.77 3.56
N PRO A 193 9.56 -15.68 4.55
CA PRO A 193 8.50 -16.68 4.71
C PRO A 193 7.23 -16.10 5.35
N VAL A 194 6.54 -15.19 4.64
CA VAL A 194 5.18 -14.77 5.01
C VAL A 194 4.17 -15.88 4.68
N ASP A 195 3.12 -16.02 5.48
CA ASP A 195 2.08 -17.03 5.27
C ASP A 195 0.95 -16.51 4.38
N MET A 196 0.67 -15.22 4.45
CA MET A 196 -0.33 -14.55 3.61
C MET A 196 0.18 -13.19 3.18
N LEU A 197 -0.21 -12.75 1.97
CA LEU A 197 0.21 -11.47 1.42
C LEU A 197 -0.88 -10.88 0.54
N SER A 198 -1.25 -9.62 0.78
CA SER A 198 -2.26 -8.88 0.03
C SER A 198 -1.64 -7.94 -0.98
N MET A 199 -2.18 -7.93 -2.23
CA MET A 199 -1.77 -6.98 -3.27
C MET A 199 -2.95 -6.39 -4.03
N SER A 200 -2.77 -5.17 -4.56
CA SER A 200 -3.76 -4.47 -5.38
C SER A 200 -3.11 -3.94 -6.66
N GLY A 201 -3.67 -4.34 -7.80
CA GLY A 201 -3.08 -4.09 -9.11
C GLY A 201 -2.92 -2.61 -9.45
N HIS A 202 -3.85 -1.76 -9.05
CA HIS A 202 -3.83 -0.33 -9.38
C HIS A 202 -2.68 0.47 -8.71
N LYS A 203 -1.87 -0.14 -7.87
CA LYS A 203 -0.69 0.49 -7.27
C LYS A 203 0.59 0.29 -8.09
N PHE A 204 0.55 -0.58 -9.11
CA PHE A 204 1.66 -0.87 -10.02
C PHE A 204 1.20 -1.04 -11.48
N HIS A 205 0.35 -0.11 -11.92
CA HIS A 205 -0.07 0.08 -13.32
C HIS A 205 -1.02 -0.96 -13.90
N ALA A 206 -1.67 -1.80 -13.08
CA ALA A 206 -2.84 -2.59 -13.45
C ALA A 206 -4.14 -1.78 -13.26
N PRO A 207 -5.30 -2.28 -13.72
CA PRO A 207 -6.58 -1.61 -13.50
C PRO A 207 -6.99 -1.65 -12.02
N LYS A 208 -7.87 -0.71 -11.62
CA LYS A 208 -8.66 -0.80 -10.39
C LYS A 208 -9.61 -1.98 -10.48
N GLY A 209 -10.00 -2.54 -9.33
CA GLY A 209 -10.98 -3.65 -9.31
C GLY A 209 -10.36 -5.04 -9.49
N ILE A 210 -9.04 -5.16 -9.35
CA ILE A 210 -8.31 -6.43 -9.32
C ILE A 210 -7.15 -6.39 -8.32
N GLY A 211 -6.97 -7.49 -7.61
CA GLY A 211 -5.86 -7.76 -6.72
C GLY A 211 -5.68 -9.25 -6.54
N PHE A 212 -4.86 -9.65 -5.61
CA PHE A 212 -4.73 -11.04 -5.20
C PHE A 212 -4.34 -11.17 -3.73
N LEU A 213 -4.72 -12.30 -3.17
CA LEU A 213 -4.25 -12.81 -1.89
C LEU A 213 -3.34 -14.01 -2.16
N TYR A 214 -2.11 -13.96 -1.68
CA TYR A 214 -1.26 -15.12 -1.55
C TYR A 214 -1.57 -15.82 -0.23
N VAL A 215 -1.74 -17.11 -0.28
CA VAL A 215 -1.92 -17.98 0.91
C VAL A 215 -0.98 -19.17 0.79
N ARG A 216 0.05 -19.19 1.62
CA ARG A 216 1.03 -20.29 1.65
C ARG A 216 0.34 -21.63 1.85
N LYS A 217 0.77 -22.64 1.11
CA LYS A 217 0.26 -24.00 1.26
C LYS A 217 0.36 -24.47 2.71
N GLY A 218 -0.77 -24.88 3.28
CA GLY A 218 -0.89 -25.30 4.68
C GLY A 218 -1.43 -24.21 5.63
N THR A 219 -1.49 -22.96 5.22
CA THR A 219 -2.16 -21.89 5.98
C THR A 219 -3.68 -22.06 5.87
N LEU A 220 -4.36 -22.13 7.00
CA LEU A 220 -5.80 -22.42 7.06
C LEU A 220 -6.61 -21.16 7.35
N ILE A 221 -7.48 -20.79 6.42
CA ILE A 221 -8.43 -19.68 6.54
C ILE A 221 -9.81 -20.12 6.05
N LYS A 222 -10.87 -19.46 6.56
CA LYS A 222 -12.22 -19.60 5.99
C LYS A 222 -12.36 -18.71 4.76
N PRO A 223 -13.11 -19.16 3.71
CA PRO A 223 -13.43 -18.29 2.58
C PRO A 223 -14.19 -17.05 3.03
N PHE A 224 -13.78 -15.88 2.55
CA PHE A 224 -14.44 -14.62 2.86
C PHE A 224 -15.73 -14.42 2.05
N MET A 225 -15.70 -14.79 0.76
CA MET A 225 -16.86 -14.75 -0.12
C MET A 225 -17.33 -16.18 -0.40
N LEU A 226 -18.57 -16.48 -0.01
CA LEU A 226 -19.19 -17.79 -0.19
C LEU A 226 -20.03 -17.83 -1.48
N GLY A 227 -20.06 -18.99 -2.16
CA GLY A 227 -20.84 -19.18 -3.39
C GLY A 227 -20.35 -20.38 -4.22
N GLY A 228 -20.03 -20.18 -5.49
CA GLY A 228 -19.54 -21.19 -6.40
C GLY A 228 -18.10 -21.64 -6.09
N HIS A 229 -17.58 -22.57 -6.91
CA HIS A 229 -16.30 -23.23 -6.69
C HIS A 229 -15.09 -22.53 -7.29
N GLN A 230 -15.23 -21.27 -7.72
CA GLN A 230 -14.12 -20.48 -8.26
C GLN A 230 -12.96 -20.38 -7.23
N GLU A 231 -11.77 -20.10 -7.71
CA GLU A 231 -10.56 -20.04 -6.90
C GLU A 231 -10.40 -21.25 -5.95
N SER A 232 -10.75 -22.44 -6.44
CA SER A 232 -10.73 -23.70 -5.66
C SER A 232 -11.60 -23.63 -4.39
N SER A 233 -12.78 -23.03 -4.48
CA SER A 233 -13.74 -22.80 -3.36
C SER A 233 -13.22 -21.86 -2.26
N ARG A 234 -12.13 -21.12 -2.52
CA ARG A 234 -11.56 -20.16 -1.57
C ARG A 234 -12.13 -18.76 -1.74
N ARG A 235 -12.67 -18.44 -2.94
CA ARG A 235 -13.30 -17.17 -3.25
C ARG A 235 -14.29 -17.34 -4.39
N ALA A 236 -15.55 -17.21 -4.08
CA ALA A 236 -16.65 -17.40 -5.04
C ALA A 236 -16.85 -16.18 -5.97
N GLY A 237 -17.54 -16.38 -7.08
CA GLY A 237 -17.86 -15.37 -8.08
C GLY A 237 -17.08 -15.57 -9.37
N THR A 238 -17.76 -15.36 -10.51
CA THR A 238 -17.16 -15.48 -11.85
C THR A 238 -15.89 -14.65 -11.96
N GLU A 239 -14.85 -15.24 -12.52
CA GLU A 239 -13.53 -14.63 -12.65
C GLU A 239 -13.57 -13.45 -13.64
N ASN A 240 -13.00 -12.32 -13.22
CA ASN A 240 -12.86 -11.12 -14.05
C ASN A 240 -11.65 -11.27 -14.97
N ILE A 241 -11.80 -12.07 -16.05
CA ILE A 241 -10.68 -12.47 -16.91
C ILE A 241 -9.94 -11.28 -17.49
N ALA A 242 -10.63 -10.27 -17.99
CA ALA A 242 -9.99 -9.09 -18.58
C ALA A 242 -9.04 -8.41 -17.58
N TYR A 243 -9.48 -8.26 -16.33
CA TYR A 243 -8.67 -7.59 -15.30
C TYR A 243 -7.59 -8.51 -14.75
N ILE A 244 -7.83 -9.81 -14.68
CA ILE A 244 -6.82 -10.82 -14.29
C ILE A 244 -5.67 -10.81 -15.32
N MET A 245 -5.97 -10.76 -16.63
CA MET A 245 -4.97 -10.64 -17.69
C MET A 245 -4.19 -9.33 -17.57
N GLY A 246 -4.88 -8.22 -17.26
CA GLY A 246 -4.26 -6.93 -17.00
C GLY A 246 -3.33 -6.96 -15.80
N LEU A 247 -3.73 -7.62 -14.70
CA LEU A 247 -2.91 -7.80 -13.51
C LEU A 247 -1.65 -8.62 -13.81
N ALA A 248 -1.80 -9.74 -14.52
CA ALA A 248 -0.67 -10.59 -14.91
C ALA A 248 0.36 -9.81 -15.76
N LYS A 249 -0.11 -9.02 -16.72
CA LYS A 249 0.77 -8.16 -17.53
C LYS A 249 1.47 -7.09 -16.70
N ALA A 250 0.78 -6.49 -15.75
CA ALA A 250 1.39 -5.52 -14.83
C ALA A 250 2.46 -6.17 -13.93
N CYS A 251 2.23 -7.40 -13.45
CA CYS A 251 3.22 -8.19 -12.71
C CYS A 251 4.47 -8.47 -13.55
N GLU A 252 4.29 -8.87 -14.80
CA GLU A 252 5.40 -9.09 -15.76
C GLU A 252 6.23 -7.82 -15.95
N LEU A 253 5.56 -6.69 -16.27
CA LEU A 253 6.24 -5.40 -16.49
C LEU A 253 6.99 -4.94 -15.23
N ALA A 254 6.34 -5.02 -14.06
CA ALA A 254 6.94 -4.62 -12.79
C ALA A 254 8.17 -5.48 -12.45
N ARG A 255 8.13 -6.79 -12.74
CA ARG A 255 9.27 -7.69 -12.53
C ARG A 255 10.44 -7.39 -13.46
N LEU A 256 10.17 -7.11 -14.75
CA LEU A 256 11.20 -6.85 -15.76
C LEU A 256 11.83 -5.46 -15.61
N GLY A 257 11.05 -4.45 -15.23
CA GLY A 257 11.50 -3.05 -15.09
C GLY A 257 12.05 -2.69 -13.71
N LEU A 258 11.97 -3.57 -12.71
CA LEU A 258 12.16 -3.24 -11.30
C LEU A 258 13.44 -2.41 -11.03
N GLU A 259 14.59 -2.89 -11.43
CA GLU A 259 15.89 -2.27 -11.09
C GLU A 259 16.05 -0.90 -11.76
N SER A 260 15.79 -0.82 -13.07
CA SER A 260 15.97 0.42 -13.83
C SER A 260 14.96 1.49 -13.42
N GLU A 261 13.69 1.13 -13.23
CA GLU A 261 12.64 2.06 -12.86
C GLU A 261 12.81 2.59 -11.44
N THR A 262 13.13 1.70 -10.49
CA THR A 262 13.32 2.11 -9.09
C THR A 262 14.52 3.01 -8.91
N ALA A 263 15.61 2.80 -9.66
CA ALA A 263 16.79 3.67 -9.63
C ALA A 263 16.47 5.08 -10.13
N GLU A 264 15.78 5.21 -11.27
CA GLU A 264 15.41 6.51 -11.83
C GLU A 264 14.37 7.24 -10.97
N ILE A 265 13.37 6.51 -10.47
CA ILE A 265 12.35 7.08 -9.56
C ILE A 265 13.01 7.59 -8.27
N ALA A 266 13.97 6.85 -7.70
CA ALA A 266 14.70 7.29 -6.52
C ALA A 266 15.52 8.56 -6.80
N ARG A 267 16.20 8.64 -7.95
CA ARG A 267 16.94 9.83 -8.37
C ARG A 267 16.03 11.07 -8.45
N LEU A 268 14.85 10.92 -9.05
CA LEU A 268 13.87 12.01 -9.16
C LEU A 268 13.29 12.41 -7.79
N ARG A 269 12.96 11.45 -6.94
CA ARG A 269 12.51 11.70 -5.56
C ARG A 269 13.58 12.45 -4.76
N ASP A 270 14.83 12.03 -4.85
CA ASP A 270 15.93 12.66 -4.12
C ASP A 270 16.21 14.09 -4.62
N LYS A 271 16.05 14.32 -5.93
CA LYS A 271 16.10 15.69 -6.50
C LYS A 271 14.99 16.56 -5.91
N LEU A 272 13.76 16.04 -5.84
CA LEU A 272 12.62 16.75 -5.25
C LEU A 272 12.87 17.07 -3.78
N GLU A 273 13.29 16.09 -2.98
CA GLU A 273 13.59 16.25 -1.56
C GLU A 273 14.65 17.31 -1.31
N LYS A 274 15.79 17.21 -1.99
CA LYS A 274 16.90 18.19 -1.87
C LYS A 274 16.44 19.61 -2.26
N GLY A 275 15.66 19.71 -3.33
CA GLY A 275 15.12 20.98 -3.79
C GLY A 275 14.14 21.61 -2.79
N ILE A 276 13.25 20.82 -2.18
CA ILE A 276 12.33 21.28 -1.13
C ILE A 276 13.11 21.76 0.09
N LEU A 277 14.06 20.95 0.58
CA LEU A 277 14.88 21.32 1.74
C LEU A 277 15.70 22.60 1.52
N ALA A 278 16.17 22.83 0.30
CA ALA A 278 16.95 24.04 -0.04
C ALA A 278 16.11 25.30 -0.21
N SER A 279 14.83 25.17 -0.62
CA SER A 279 13.99 26.31 -1.00
C SER A 279 12.85 26.64 -0.05
N CYS A 280 12.49 25.70 0.83
CA CYS A 280 11.41 25.87 1.81
C CYS A 280 11.98 25.76 3.23
N PRO A 281 12.02 26.83 4.04
CA PRO A 281 12.39 26.73 5.45
C PRO A 281 11.30 26.03 6.26
N ASN A 282 11.59 25.64 7.51
CA ASN A 282 10.63 25.03 8.45
C ASN A 282 9.87 23.86 7.83
N VAL A 283 10.62 22.88 7.34
CA VAL A 283 10.11 21.63 6.79
C VAL A 283 10.78 20.43 7.46
N ARG A 284 10.05 19.34 7.51
CA ARG A 284 10.50 18.08 8.09
C ARG A 284 10.18 16.93 7.12
N ILE A 285 11.16 16.05 6.89
CA ILE A 285 10.91 14.79 6.19
C ILE A 285 10.36 13.77 7.19
N ASN A 286 9.25 13.14 6.84
CA ASN A 286 8.62 12.09 7.65
C ASN A 286 8.95 10.70 7.08
N GLY A 287 9.22 9.75 7.96
CA GLY A 287 9.57 8.38 7.61
C GLY A 287 11.05 8.06 7.78
N ASP A 288 11.40 6.83 7.43
CA ASP A 288 12.77 6.32 7.49
C ASP A 288 13.49 6.68 6.17
N ILE A 289 14.44 7.61 6.23
CA ILE A 289 15.15 8.08 5.03
C ILE A 289 16.12 7.04 4.46
N GLU A 290 16.53 6.06 5.25
CA GLU A 290 17.46 4.99 4.83
C GLU A 290 16.69 3.77 4.29
N ASN A 291 15.57 3.42 4.96
CA ASN A 291 14.76 2.24 4.62
C ASN A 291 13.38 2.67 4.11
N ARG A 292 13.32 3.21 2.91
CA ARG A 292 12.07 3.67 2.29
C ARG A 292 11.94 3.27 0.82
N LEU A 293 10.71 3.26 0.35
CA LEU A 293 10.39 3.07 -1.06
C LEU A 293 11.04 4.14 -1.92
N SER A 294 11.46 3.75 -3.13
CA SER A 294 12.10 4.65 -4.11
C SER A 294 11.22 5.84 -4.51
N ASN A 295 9.90 5.67 -4.48
CA ASN A 295 8.94 6.59 -5.07
C ASN A 295 8.25 7.55 -4.10
N THR A 296 8.41 7.38 -2.79
CA THR A 296 7.62 8.10 -1.79
C THR A 296 8.46 9.12 -1.05
N LEU A 297 7.93 10.33 -0.97
CA LEU A 297 8.46 11.43 -0.16
C LEU A 297 7.29 12.03 0.63
N ASN A 298 7.39 12.07 1.95
CA ASN A 298 6.44 12.73 2.82
C ASN A 298 7.13 13.90 3.53
N VAL A 299 6.57 15.09 3.37
CA VAL A 299 7.12 16.33 3.92
C VAL A 299 6.05 17.04 4.73
N SER A 300 6.35 17.35 5.97
CA SER A 300 5.56 18.30 6.76
C SER A 300 6.09 19.71 6.59
N PHE A 301 5.20 20.63 6.25
CA PHE A 301 5.45 22.07 6.17
C PHE A 301 4.86 22.72 7.43
N GLU A 302 5.70 23.20 8.32
CA GLU A 302 5.26 23.78 9.60
C GLU A 302 4.41 25.04 9.41
N TYR A 303 3.45 25.22 10.33
CA TYR A 303 2.56 26.38 10.46
C TYR A 303 1.49 26.53 9.38
N ILE A 304 1.29 25.55 8.52
CA ILE A 304 0.27 25.58 7.45
C ILE A 304 -0.40 24.20 7.29
N GLU A 305 -1.61 24.22 6.73
CA GLU A 305 -2.40 23.02 6.49
C GLU A 305 -1.98 22.35 5.18
N GLY A 306 -1.75 21.04 5.21
CA GLY A 306 -1.42 20.22 4.05
C GLY A 306 -2.51 20.24 2.97
N GLU A 307 -3.79 20.31 3.38
CA GLU A 307 -4.91 20.45 2.44
C GLU A 307 -4.84 21.76 1.66
N ALA A 308 -4.51 22.88 2.33
CA ALA A 308 -4.32 24.16 1.66
C ALA A 308 -3.17 24.11 0.65
N ILE A 309 -2.08 23.40 1.00
CA ILE A 309 -0.96 23.17 0.07
C ILE A 309 -1.45 22.34 -1.13
N ALA A 310 -2.17 21.24 -0.89
CA ALA A 310 -2.66 20.37 -1.95
C ALA A 310 -3.61 21.08 -2.91
N TYR A 311 -4.54 21.93 -2.40
CA TYR A 311 -5.42 22.75 -3.23
C TYR A 311 -4.64 23.75 -4.07
N MET A 312 -3.70 24.48 -3.46
CA MET A 312 -2.89 25.48 -4.17
C MET A 312 -2.03 24.86 -5.27
N LEU A 313 -1.46 23.67 -5.02
CA LEU A 313 -0.71 22.92 -6.02
C LEU A 313 -1.64 22.37 -7.12
N SER A 314 -2.85 21.93 -6.77
CA SER A 314 -3.86 21.46 -7.73
C SER A 314 -4.22 22.55 -8.75
N ASP A 315 -4.39 23.79 -8.32
CA ASP A 315 -4.65 24.94 -9.22
C ASP A 315 -3.50 25.18 -10.20
N LEU A 316 -2.29 24.77 -9.84
CA LEU A 316 -1.09 24.80 -10.69
C LEU A 316 -0.91 23.51 -11.52
N GLY A 317 -1.87 22.56 -11.45
CA GLY A 317 -1.81 21.29 -12.15
C GLY A 317 -0.88 20.26 -11.52
N ILE A 318 -0.48 20.43 -10.26
CA ILE A 318 0.36 19.51 -9.51
C ILE A 318 -0.51 18.72 -8.54
N CYS A 319 -0.63 17.39 -8.77
CA CYS A 319 -1.46 16.49 -7.98
C CYS A 319 -0.60 15.82 -6.90
N VAL A 320 -0.91 16.11 -5.63
CA VAL A 320 -0.28 15.52 -4.44
C VAL A 320 -1.37 15.03 -3.48
N SER A 321 -0.99 14.38 -2.38
CA SER A 321 -1.94 13.94 -1.36
C SER A 321 -1.52 14.40 0.01
N THR A 322 -2.50 14.64 0.90
CA THR A 322 -2.28 14.69 2.34
C THR A 322 -2.42 13.29 2.91
N GLY A 323 -1.74 12.97 4.00
CA GLY A 323 -1.88 11.66 4.66
C GLY A 323 -3.32 11.32 5.06
N SER A 324 -4.16 12.33 5.28
CA SER A 324 -5.58 12.21 5.63
C SER A 324 -6.52 11.93 4.45
N ALA A 325 -6.04 11.84 3.20
CA ALA A 325 -6.89 11.71 2.01
C ALA A 325 -7.83 10.48 2.01
N CYS A 326 -7.58 9.47 2.85
CA CYS A 326 -8.47 8.32 3.03
C CYS A 326 -9.59 8.57 4.06
N ALA A 327 -9.53 9.67 4.82
CA ALA A 327 -10.54 10.10 5.79
C ALA A 327 -11.30 11.32 5.24
N SER A 328 -11.78 11.23 3.99
CA SER A 328 -12.50 12.32 3.33
C SER A 328 -13.65 12.83 4.19
N GLY A 329 -13.46 14.01 4.77
CA GLY A 329 -14.46 14.71 5.58
C GLY A 329 -14.09 14.99 7.03
N SER A 330 -12.97 14.52 7.57
CA SER A 330 -12.48 14.95 8.87
C SER A 330 -11.21 15.81 8.73
N LEU A 331 -11.14 16.89 9.50
CA LEU A 331 -9.95 17.73 9.65
C LEU A 331 -8.87 17.02 10.51
N ASP A 332 -9.05 15.76 10.84
CA ASP A 332 -8.13 15.00 11.65
C ASP A 332 -6.81 14.74 10.88
N PRO A 333 -5.66 15.00 11.48
CA PRO A 333 -4.38 14.68 10.89
C PRO A 333 -4.20 13.18 10.71
N SER A 334 -3.30 12.77 9.81
CA SER A 334 -2.96 11.38 9.57
C SER A 334 -2.68 10.62 10.86
N HIS A 335 -3.32 9.45 11.02
CA HIS A 335 -3.06 8.54 12.13
C HIS A 335 -1.61 8.01 12.11
N VAL A 336 -1.00 7.89 10.93
CA VAL A 336 0.39 7.46 10.74
C VAL A 336 1.34 8.52 11.30
N ILE A 337 1.22 9.75 10.83
CA ILE A 337 2.08 10.86 11.24
C ILE A 337 1.91 11.16 12.73
N ARG A 338 0.68 11.03 13.25
CA ARG A 338 0.37 11.13 14.70
C ARG A 338 1.05 10.00 15.49
N ALA A 339 0.98 8.75 15.02
CA ALA A 339 1.59 7.61 15.69
C ALA A 339 3.12 7.70 15.76
N MET A 340 3.74 8.39 14.81
CA MET A 340 5.18 8.67 14.78
C MET A 340 5.61 9.78 15.74
N GLY A 341 4.66 10.45 16.42
CA GLY A 341 4.96 11.53 17.37
C GLY A 341 5.43 12.82 16.69
N VAL A 342 5.01 13.08 15.45
CA VAL A 342 5.32 14.35 14.77
C VAL A 342 4.66 15.51 15.55
N PRO A 343 5.41 16.60 15.84
CA PRO A 343 4.88 17.74 16.59
C PRO A 343 3.64 18.35 15.93
N PHE A 344 2.70 18.86 16.73
CA PHE A 344 1.43 19.43 16.28
C PHE A 344 1.61 20.47 15.16
N ILE A 345 2.58 21.37 15.29
CA ILE A 345 2.89 22.42 14.31
C ILE A 345 3.27 21.89 12.90
N ALA A 346 3.71 20.62 12.82
CA ALA A 346 4.10 19.94 11.58
C ALA A 346 3.09 18.85 11.17
N LEU A 347 2.26 18.40 12.12
CA LEU A 347 1.35 17.26 11.95
C LEU A 347 0.30 17.51 10.86
N HIS A 348 -0.30 18.69 10.86
CA HIS A 348 -1.32 19.09 9.89
C HIS A 348 -0.76 19.50 8.53
N GLY A 349 0.51 19.92 8.47
CA GLY A 349 1.19 20.35 7.25
C GLY A 349 1.78 19.23 6.40
N SER A 350 1.42 17.99 6.65
CA SER A 350 1.97 16.83 5.96
C SER A 350 1.45 16.68 4.52
N VAL A 351 2.36 16.61 3.55
CA VAL A 351 2.07 16.38 2.13
C VAL A 351 2.91 15.21 1.64
N ARG A 352 2.26 14.28 0.95
CA ARG A 352 2.90 13.14 0.30
C ARG A 352 3.05 13.39 -1.19
N PHE A 353 4.28 13.27 -1.69
CA PHE A 353 4.63 13.20 -3.10
C PHE A 353 4.98 11.75 -3.43
N SER A 354 4.31 11.17 -4.40
CA SER A 354 4.60 9.80 -4.81
C SER A 354 4.71 9.68 -6.32
N LEU A 355 5.90 9.28 -6.77
CA LEU A 355 6.31 9.22 -8.16
C LEU A 355 5.96 7.88 -8.81
N SER A 356 6.08 7.81 -10.12
CA SER A 356 6.03 6.58 -10.91
C SER A 356 6.96 6.67 -12.11
N ARG A 357 7.06 5.59 -12.89
CA ARG A 357 7.82 5.52 -14.15
C ARG A 357 7.45 6.58 -15.20
N TYR A 358 6.31 7.23 -15.05
CA TYR A 358 5.81 8.25 -15.99
C TYR A 358 6.20 9.68 -15.59
N ASN A 359 6.80 9.87 -14.44
CA ASN A 359 7.30 11.18 -14.04
C ASN A 359 8.66 11.46 -14.67
N THR A 360 8.87 12.71 -15.04
CA THR A 360 10.07 13.20 -15.71
C THR A 360 10.83 14.20 -14.86
N GLU A 361 12.09 14.44 -15.20
CA GLU A 361 12.88 15.48 -14.55
C GLU A 361 12.23 16.87 -14.69
N SER A 362 11.66 17.17 -15.87
CA SER A 362 10.91 18.42 -16.09
C SER A 362 9.69 18.56 -15.17
N ASP A 363 9.07 17.45 -14.73
CA ASP A 363 7.98 17.50 -13.75
C ASP A 363 8.49 17.93 -12.39
N ILE A 364 9.65 17.40 -11.98
CA ILE A 364 10.28 17.77 -10.71
C ILE A 364 10.73 19.22 -10.72
N ASP A 365 11.35 19.68 -11.81
CA ASP A 365 11.76 21.09 -11.96
C ASP A 365 10.55 22.03 -11.87
N TYR A 366 9.43 21.66 -12.49
CA TYR A 366 8.19 22.44 -12.41
C TYR A 366 7.65 22.52 -10.98
N VAL A 367 7.66 21.40 -10.24
CA VAL A 367 7.24 21.38 -8.82
C VAL A 367 8.15 22.29 -7.99
N LEU A 368 9.47 22.20 -8.16
CA LEU A 368 10.45 23.01 -7.43
C LEU A 368 10.36 24.51 -7.77
N GLU A 369 9.90 24.87 -8.98
CA GLU A 369 9.59 26.26 -9.34
C GLU A 369 8.32 26.78 -8.63
N LYS A 370 7.27 25.95 -8.55
CA LYS A 370 5.93 26.38 -8.10
C LYS A 370 5.68 26.24 -6.61
N LEU A 371 6.27 25.23 -5.96
CA LEU A 371 6.02 24.93 -4.55
C LEU A 371 6.51 26.04 -3.59
N PRO A 372 7.75 26.57 -3.68
CA PRO A 372 8.23 27.55 -2.71
C PRO A 372 7.39 28.83 -2.61
N PRO A 373 6.98 29.48 -3.72
CA PRO A 373 6.08 30.64 -3.63
C PRO A 373 4.71 30.31 -3.06
N ALA A 374 4.17 29.09 -3.32
CA ALA A 374 2.92 28.63 -2.73
C ALA A 374 3.03 28.49 -1.20
N ILE A 375 4.10 27.83 -0.72
CA ILE A 375 4.37 27.68 0.72
C ILE A 375 4.53 29.05 1.40
N LYS A 376 5.30 29.94 0.79
CA LYS A 376 5.48 31.32 1.30
C LYS A 376 4.13 32.03 1.44
N ARG A 377 3.31 31.98 0.39
CA ARG A 377 1.98 32.61 0.40
C ARG A 377 1.06 32.07 1.48
N LEU A 378 1.04 30.75 1.67
CA LEU A 378 0.23 30.13 2.72
C LEU A 378 0.70 30.52 4.12
N ARG A 379 2.01 30.62 4.36
CA ARG A 379 2.54 31.09 5.64
C ARG A 379 2.24 32.55 5.93
N GLU A 380 2.21 33.41 4.90
CA GLU A 380 1.76 34.82 5.06
C GLU A 380 0.28 34.92 5.48
N LEU A 381 -0.54 33.95 5.13
CA LEU A 381 -1.97 33.88 5.46
C LEU A 381 -2.25 33.12 6.77
N SER A 382 -1.30 32.33 7.23
CA SER A 382 -1.44 31.54 8.45
C SER A 382 -1.45 32.44 9.68
N PRO A 383 -2.37 32.20 10.65
CA PRO A 383 -2.31 32.86 11.96
C PRO A 383 -1.15 32.34 12.81
N PHE A 384 -0.46 31.28 12.37
CA PHE A 384 0.60 30.59 13.10
C PHE A 384 1.97 30.89 12.46
N GLY A 385 3.00 30.97 13.30
CA GLY A 385 4.38 31.22 12.86
C GLY A 385 5.40 30.78 13.92
N PRO A 386 6.71 30.95 13.64
CA PRO A 386 7.78 30.58 14.57
C PRO A 386 7.68 31.23 15.96
N ASP A 387 7.07 32.41 16.02
CA ASP A 387 6.91 33.19 17.26
C ASP A 387 5.54 32.95 17.96
N SER A 388 4.72 32.04 17.43
CA SER A 388 3.41 31.72 18.01
C SER A 388 3.58 30.89 19.30
N ASP A 389 2.78 31.21 20.32
CA ASP A 389 2.79 30.44 21.60
C ASP A 389 2.36 28.98 21.33
N PRO A 390 3.21 27.99 21.68
CA PRO A 390 2.86 26.58 21.50
C PRO A 390 1.59 26.15 22.22
N THR A 391 1.15 26.86 23.26
CA THR A 391 -0.08 26.56 24.01
C THR A 391 -1.36 26.96 23.27
N THR A 392 -1.27 27.78 22.22
CA THR A 392 -2.38 28.11 21.32
C THR A 392 -2.76 26.95 20.39
N PHE A 393 -2.01 25.87 20.37
CA PHE A 393 -2.20 24.68 19.52
C PHE A 393 -2.83 23.48 20.29
N ALA A 394 -3.18 23.65 21.56
CA ALA A 394 -3.73 22.57 22.40
C ALA A 394 -5.25 22.45 22.31
#